data_86ad98b6a000cf55b0feb3d780bff742
#
_entry.id   86ad98b6a000cf55b0feb3d780bff742
#
_cell.length_a   1.000
_cell.length_b   1.000
_cell.length_c   1.000
_cell.angle_alpha   90.00
_cell.angle_beta   90.00
_cell.angle_gamma   90.00
#
_symmetry.space_group_name_H-M   'P 1'
#
loop_
_entity.id
_entity.type
_entity.pdbx_description
1 polymer ?
#
loop_
_entity_poly.entity_id
_entity_poly.type
_entity_poly.pdbx_seq_one_letter_code
_entity_poly.pdbx_strand_id
1 'polypeptide(L)'
;MSIGLVGKKSGMSRLFQEDGTSVPVTVISVAANFVADIKTPEKHGYSAVVVSKNSSKNLTKSSKEFFKKQNLSNGELFEFRTEETSELKIGHHLTADIFEIGKMVDVSGISKGKGYAGVIKRHNFAMQDATHGNSLAHRAHGSIGQCQTPGRVWKGKKMSGHMGHERKTIQSLELMGADTQKNLLYVKGAVPGFNGSILKITPAVKQS
;
A
#
# COMPACT_ATOMS: atom_id res chain seq x y z
N MET A 1 -10.02 17.56 3.37
CA MET A 1 -10.64 16.25 3.05
C MET A 1 -9.63 15.14 3.21
N SER A 2 -9.96 14.10 3.95
CA SER A 2 -9.08 12.94 4.20
C SER A 2 -9.35 11.75 3.26
N ILE A 3 -9.91 12.02 2.08
CA ILE A 3 -10.21 11.00 1.09
C ILE A 3 -8.93 10.59 0.37
N GLY A 4 -8.80 9.29 0.14
CA GLY A 4 -7.69 8.75 -0.63
C GLY A 4 -8.09 8.35 -2.05
N LEU A 5 -7.08 8.06 -2.86
CA LEU A 5 -7.21 7.51 -4.21
C LEU A 5 -6.64 6.10 -4.31
N VAL A 6 -7.13 5.37 -5.28
CA VAL A 6 -6.58 4.05 -5.63
C VAL A 6 -5.80 4.19 -6.93
N GLY A 7 -4.52 3.89 -6.89
CA GLY A 7 -3.63 3.97 -8.03
C GLY A 7 -3.08 2.61 -8.46
N LYS A 8 -2.51 2.57 -9.64
CA LYS A 8 -1.72 1.46 -10.16
C LYS A 8 -0.27 1.90 -10.31
N LYS A 9 0.66 1.17 -9.73
CA LYS A 9 2.09 1.45 -9.87
C LYS A 9 2.50 1.27 -11.33
N SER A 10 2.90 2.34 -11.99
CA SER A 10 3.37 2.29 -13.38
C SER A 10 4.85 1.97 -13.46
N GLY A 11 5.66 2.54 -12.57
CA GLY A 11 7.11 2.34 -12.56
C GLY A 11 7.81 3.38 -11.70
N MET A 12 9.11 3.51 -11.90
CA MET A 12 9.91 4.55 -11.27
C MET A 12 10.62 5.39 -12.34
N SER A 13 10.82 6.67 -12.04
CA SER A 13 11.51 7.65 -12.87
C SER A 13 12.33 8.57 -11.99
N ARG A 14 12.88 9.62 -12.58
CA ARG A 14 13.58 10.71 -11.90
C ARG A 14 12.97 12.04 -12.33
N LEU A 15 12.82 12.95 -11.38
CA LEU A 15 12.51 14.33 -11.63
C LEU A 15 13.76 15.15 -11.33
N PHE A 16 14.05 16.11 -12.20
CA PHE A 16 15.12 17.07 -11.97
C PHE A 16 14.51 18.37 -11.47
N GLN A 17 15.02 18.86 -10.36
CA GLN A 17 14.63 20.14 -9.80
C GLN A 17 15.45 21.27 -10.44
N GLU A 18 15.03 22.50 -10.27
CA GLU A 18 15.70 23.68 -10.85
C GLU A 18 17.13 23.86 -10.33
N ASP A 19 17.42 23.39 -9.13
CA ASP A 19 18.75 23.34 -8.51
C ASP A 19 19.67 22.25 -9.07
N GLY A 20 19.21 21.47 -10.06
CA GLY A 20 19.93 20.34 -10.65
C GLY A 20 19.85 19.04 -9.86
N THR A 21 19.15 19.01 -8.72
CA THR A 21 19.00 17.80 -7.89
C THR A 21 18.13 16.77 -8.58
N SER A 22 18.61 15.52 -8.66
CA SER A 22 17.86 14.39 -9.21
C SER A 22 17.08 13.66 -8.10
N VAL A 23 15.75 13.74 -8.14
CA VAL A 23 14.86 13.12 -7.17
C VAL A 23 14.25 11.84 -7.75
N PRO A 24 14.46 10.66 -7.13
CA PRO A 24 13.81 9.43 -7.58
C PRO A 24 12.33 9.48 -7.23
N VAL A 25 11.47 9.16 -8.19
CA VAL A 25 10.01 9.15 -8.00
C VAL A 25 9.38 7.86 -8.48
N THR A 26 8.31 7.46 -7.81
CA THR A 26 7.40 6.42 -8.30
C THR A 26 6.23 7.08 -9.01
N VAL A 27 5.95 6.61 -10.21
CA VAL A 27 4.80 7.05 -11.03
C VAL A 27 3.62 6.14 -10.73
N ILE A 28 2.50 6.74 -10.31
CA ILE A 28 1.26 6.03 -9.96
C ILE A 28 0.13 6.58 -10.84
N SER A 29 -0.50 5.70 -11.61
CA SER A 29 -1.69 6.04 -12.40
C SER A 29 -2.93 5.91 -11.52
N VAL A 30 -3.67 7.02 -11.36
CA VAL A 30 -4.88 7.12 -10.54
C VAL A 30 -6.15 7.27 -11.41
N ALA A 31 -6.07 6.92 -12.68
CA ALA A 31 -7.21 7.00 -13.59
C ALA A 31 -8.40 6.16 -13.11
N ALA A 32 -9.61 6.64 -13.43
CA ALA A 32 -10.88 5.94 -13.21
C ALA A 32 -11.23 5.61 -11.74
N ASN A 33 -11.01 6.55 -10.84
CA ASN A 33 -11.56 6.50 -9.48
C ASN A 33 -12.91 7.18 -9.44
N PHE A 34 -13.92 6.55 -8.85
CA PHE A 34 -15.22 7.16 -8.61
C PHE A 34 -15.84 6.67 -7.30
N VAL A 35 -16.68 7.49 -6.71
CA VAL A 35 -17.41 7.17 -5.48
C VAL A 35 -18.49 6.14 -5.81
N ALA A 36 -18.35 4.93 -5.26
CA ALA A 36 -19.29 3.84 -5.47
C ALA A 36 -20.39 3.79 -4.42
N ASP A 37 -20.07 4.17 -3.17
CA ASP A 37 -21.02 4.18 -2.06
C ASP A 37 -20.53 5.09 -0.95
N ILE A 38 -21.45 5.57 -0.11
CA ILE A 38 -21.16 6.38 1.07
C ILE A 38 -21.77 5.69 2.27
N LYS A 39 -20.94 5.31 3.23
CA LYS A 39 -21.36 4.68 4.48
C LYS A 39 -21.62 5.74 5.54
N THR A 40 -22.80 5.66 6.15
CA THR A 40 -23.22 6.56 7.22
C THR A 40 -23.31 5.82 8.55
N PRO A 41 -23.10 6.50 9.69
CA PRO A 41 -23.18 5.88 11.03
C PRO A 41 -24.53 5.20 11.29
N GLU A 42 -25.61 5.78 10.79
CA GLU A 42 -26.97 5.27 11.00
C GLU A 42 -27.21 3.89 10.39
N LYS A 43 -26.66 3.64 9.18
CA LYS A 43 -26.85 2.38 8.45
C LYS A 43 -25.74 1.37 8.70
N HIS A 44 -24.52 1.82 8.89
CA HIS A 44 -23.30 0.98 8.89
C HIS A 44 -22.51 1.05 10.21
N GLY A 45 -22.90 1.93 11.15
CA GLY A 45 -22.20 2.12 12.43
C GLY A 45 -20.90 2.92 12.34
N TYR A 46 -20.52 3.40 11.15
CA TYR A 46 -19.34 4.25 10.92
C TYR A 46 -19.45 5.02 9.61
N SER A 47 -18.65 6.09 9.49
CA SER A 47 -18.56 6.91 8.28
C SER A 47 -17.39 6.45 7.39
N ALA A 48 -17.66 6.26 6.10
CA ALA A 48 -16.64 5.93 5.12
C ALA A 48 -17.12 6.22 3.68
N VAL A 49 -16.17 6.43 2.79
CA VAL A 49 -16.40 6.53 1.34
C VAL A 49 -15.84 5.31 0.67
N VAL A 50 -16.65 4.65 -0.14
CA VAL A 50 -16.25 3.52 -0.95
C VAL A 50 -15.89 4.02 -2.34
N VAL A 51 -14.63 3.88 -2.70
CA VAL A 51 -14.11 4.27 -4.01
C VAL A 51 -13.96 3.02 -4.87
N SER A 52 -14.47 3.08 -6.08
CA SER A 52 -14.26 2.05 -7.09
C SER A 52 -13.19 2.48 -8.07
N LYS A 53 -12.33 1.53 -8.42
CA LYS A 53 -11.40 1.64 -9.53
C LYS A 53 -11.84 0.73 -10.66
N ASN A 54 -12.13 1.31 -11.82
CA ASN A 54 -12.52 0.55 -12.99
C ASN A 54 -11.37 -0.37 -13.45
N SER A 55 -11.51 -1.68 -13.29
CA SER A 55 -10.51 -2.61 -13.81
C SER A 55 -10.87 -4.11 -13.78
N SER A 56 -11.96 -4.54 -13.20
CA SER A 56 -12.20 -5.97 -13.03
C SER A 56 -13.08 -6.56 -14.15
N LYS A 57 -12.53 -7.55 -14.87
CA LYS A 57 -13.27 -8.30 -15.88
C LYS A 57 -14.15 -9.40 -15.27
N ASN A 58 -13.76 -9.95 -14.11
CA ASN A 58 -14.41 -11.11 -13.47
C ASN A 58 -14.95 -10.75 -12.08
N LEU A 59 -16.13 -10.13 -12.05
CA LEU A 59 -16.84 -9.83 -10.80
C LEU A 59 -17.80 -10.98 -10.44
N THR A 60 -18.02 -11.17 -9.15
CA THR A 60 -19.07 -12.03 -8.62
C THR A 60 -20.45 -11.48 -8.99
N LYS A 61 -21.50 -12.33 -8.96
CA LYS A 61 -22.88 -11.89 -9.27
C LYS A 61 -23.31 -10.75 -8.35
N SER A 62 -23.06 -10.86 -7.04
CA SER A 62 -23.40 -9.81 -6.06
C SER A 62 -22.74 -8.47 -6.35
N SER A 63 -21.45 -8.48 -6.71
CA SER A 63 -20.74 -7.25 -7.08
C SER A 63 -21.30 -6.63 -8.36
N LYS A 64 -21.65 -7.45 -9.36
CA LYS A 64 -22.29 -6.95 -10.61
C LYS A 64 -23.63 -6.31 -10.34
N GLU A 65 -24.46 -6.91 -9.47
CA GLU A 65 -25.76 -6.33 -9.08
C GLU A 65 -25.60 -5.03 -8.30
N PHE A 66 -24.60 -4.94 -7.42
CA PHE A 66 -24.28 -3.69 -6.71
C PHE A 66 -23.96 -2.56 -7.69
N PHE A 67 -23.07 -2.77 -8.66
CA PHE A 67 -22.72 -1.75 -9.63
C PHE A 67 -23.90 -1.39 -10.55
N LYS A 68 -24.74 -2.36 -10.93
CA LYS A 68 -25.96 -2.11 -11.69
C LYS A 68 -26.95 -1.20 -10.95
N LYS A 69 -27.15 -1.46 -9.64
CA LYS A 69 -28.05 -0.64 -8.80
C LYS A 69 -27.59 0.82 -8.70
N GLN A 70 -26.29 1.04 -8.72
CA GLN A 70 -25.68 2.36 -8.62
C GLN A 70 -25.47 3.02 -10.01
N ASN A 71 -25.80 2.35 -11.12
CA ASN A 71 -25.53 2.78 -12.50
C ASN A 71 -24.05 3.09 -12.75
N LEU A 72 -23.16 2.31 -12.15
CA LEU A 72 -21.72 2.51 -12.22
C LEU A 72 -21.02 1.41 -13.03
N SER A 73 -19.85 1.75 -13.56
CA SER A 73 -19.00 0.78 -14.23
C SER A 73 -18.38 -0.21 -13.22
N ASN A 74 -18.21 -1.46 -13.66
CA ASN A 74 -17.64 -2.52 -12.85
C ASN A 74 -16.21 -2.21 -12.41
N GLY A 75 -15.89 -2.45 -11.14
CA GLY A 75 -14.57 -2.18 -10.60
C GLY A 75 -14.26 -2.92 -9.30
N GLU A 76 -13.07 -2.70 -8.79
CA GLU A 76 -12.69 -3.14 -7.44
C GLU A 76 -13.03 -2.05 -6.43
N LEU A 77 -13.56 -2.46 -5.27
CA LEU A 77 -14.02 -1.56 -4.22
C LEU A 77 -12.95 -1.38 -3.14
N PHE A 78 -12.69 -0.15 -2.77
CA PHE A 78 -11.77 0.25 -1.71
C PHE A 78 -12.45 1.23 -0.78
N GLU A 79 -12.31 1.01 0.52
CA GLU A 79 -12.94 1.82 1.53
C GLU A 79 -11.94 2.79 2.16
N PHE A 80 -12.36 4.04 2.33
CA PHE A 80 -11.64 5.10 3.03
C PHE A 80 -12.51 5.62 4.16
N ARG A 81 -12.09 5.40 5.40
CA ARG A 81 -12.77 5.96 6.57
C ARG A 81 -12.52 7.47 6.61
N THR A 82 -13.59 8.24 6.67
CA THR A 82 -13.56 9.70 6.80
C THR A 82 -14.85 10.18 7.45
N GLU A 83 -14.77 11.22 8.22
CA GLU A 83 -15.93 11.88 8.82
C GLU A 83 -16.59 12.87 7.85
N GLU A 84 -15.82 13.39 6.89
CA GLU A 84 -16.25 14.36 5.89
C GLU A 84 -16.88 13.65 4.68
N THR A 85 -18.14 13.27 4.78
CA THR A 85 -18.87 12.59 3.70
C THR A 85 -19.89 13.49 2.99
N SER A 86 -20.19 14.67 3.55
CA SER A 86 -21.33 15.51 3.15
C SER A 86 -21.24 16.15 1.76
N GLU A 87 -20.04 16.34 1.23
CA GLU A 87 -19.84 17.00 -0.08
C GLU A 87 -19.78 16.00 -1.25
N LEU A 88 -19.76 14.71 -0.99
CA LEU A 88 -19.61 13.71 -2.01
C LEU A 88 -20.93 13.09 -2.42
N LYS A 89 -21.04 12.81 -3.71
CA LYS A 89 -22.19 12.09 -4.30
C LYS A 89 -21.72 10.79 -4.95
N ILE A 90 -22.57 9.78 -4.93
CA ILE A 90 -22.33 8.54 -5.67
C ILE A 90 -22.16 8.84 -7.15
N GLY A 91 -21.16 8.23 -7.78
CA GLY A 91 -20.82 8.49 -9.18
C GLY A 91 -19.84 9.64 -9.39
N HIS A 92 -19.50 10.42 -8.37
CA HIS A 92 -18.51 11.50 -8.50
C HIS A 92 -17.13 10.94 -8.84
N HIS A 93 -16.48 11.50 -9.85
CA HIS A 93 -15.13 11.14 -10.26
C HIS A 93 -14.10 11.83 -9.37
N LEU A 94 -13.14 11.05 -8.90
CA LEU A 94 -12.03 11.51 -8.09
C LEU A 94 -10.77 11.56 -8.96
N THR A 95 -10.19 12.74 -9.09
CA THR A 95 -8.98 13.00 -9.90
C THR A 95 -7.75 13.22 -9.05
N ALA A 96 -6.60 13.37 -9.68
CA ALA A 96 -5.33 13.63 -8.98
C ALA A 96 -5.32 14.96 -8.21
N ASP A 97 -6.24 15.89 -8.52
CA ASP A 97 -6.34 17.22 -7.91
C ASP A 97 -6.67 17.22 -6.41
N ILE A 98 -7.15 16.08 -5.88
CA ILE A 98 -7.44 15.94 -4.44
C ILE A 98 -6.17 16.13 -3.59
N PHE A 99 -5.00 15.83 -4.15
CA PHE A 99 -3.73 15.95 -3.45
C PHE A 99 -2.98 17.19 -3.90
N GLU A 100 -2.61 18.02 -2.95
CA GLU A 100 -1.76 19.20 -3.19
C GLU A 100 -0.29 18.79 -3.31
N ILE A 101 0.39 19.36 -4.30
CA ILE A 101 1.83 19.15 -4.51
C ILE A 101 2.60 19.66 -3.29
N GLY A 102 3.63 18.91 -2.89
CA GLY A 102 4.44 19.20 -1.70
C GLY A 102 3.87 18.64 -0.39
N LYS A 103 2.60 18.20 -0.35
CA LYS A 103 2.06 17.54 0.84
C LYS A 103 2.53 16.09 0.95
N MET A 104 2.52 15.61 2.20
CA MET A 104 2.87 14.22 2.51
C MET A 104 1.69 13.28 2.30
N VAL A 105 1.96 12.11 1.75
CA VAL A 105 0.98 11.05 1.51
C VAL A 105 1.46 9.72 2.09
N ASP A 106 0.51 8.89 2.52
CA ASP A 106 0.74 7.52 2.95
C ASP A 106 0.35 6.56 1.83
N VAL A 107 1.24 5.66 1.44
CA VAL A 107 0.99 4.72 0.35
C VAL A 107 0.99 3.30 0.87
N SER A 108 -0.16 2.63 0.77
CA SER A 108 -0.36 1.23 1.16
C SER A 108 -0.48 0.34 -0.06
N GLY A 109 0.15 -0.83 -0.02
CA GLY A 109 0.05 -1.83 -1.08
C GLY A 109 0.52 -3.21 -0.62
N ILE A 110 0.34 -4.20 -1.48
CA ILE A 110 0.84 -5.55 -1.23
C ILE A 110 2.31 -5.61 -1.66
N SER A 111 3.18 -5.95 -0.74
CA SER A 111 4.63 -6.08 -1.00
C SER A 111 4.94 -7.26 -1.91
N LYS A 112 6.08 -7.22 -2.59
CA LYS A 112 6.55 -8.35 -3.40
C LYS A 112 6.75 -9.57 -2.52
N GLY A 113 6.21 -10.72 -2.91
CA GLY A 113 6.45 -11.99 -2.26
C GLY A 113 7.91 -12.44 -2.41
N LYS A 114 8.48 -12.99 -1.36
CA LYS A 114 9.85 -13.54 -1.31
C LYS A 114 9.86 -15.01 -0.93
N GLY A 115 8.68 -15.63 -0.84
CA GLY A 115 8.51 -17.01 -0.45
C GLY A 115 8.94 -17.30 0.99
N TYR A 116 9.34 -18.53 1.26
CA TYR A 116 9.93 -18.92 2.54
C TYR A 116 11.35 -18.34 2.65
N ALA A 117 11.63 -17.60 3.69
CA ALA A 117 12.91 -16.92 3.90
C ALA A 117 13.54 -17.35 5.24
N GLY A 118 14.83 -17.61 5.22
CA GLY A 118 15.63 -17.85 6.42
C GLY A 118 15.74 -16.60 7.30
N VAL A 119 16.18 -16.78 8.53
CA VAL A 119 16.24 -15.71 9.55
C VAL A 119 17.17 -14.57 9.17
N ILE A 120 18.23 -14.84 8.43
CA ILE A 120 19.17 -13.81 7.97
C ILE A 120 18.45 -12.84 7.01
N LYS A 121 17.71 -13.35 6.02
CA LYS A 121 16.97 -12.51 5.06
C LYS A 121 15.74 -11.88 5.68
N ARG A 122 15.02 -12.62 6.56
CA ARG A 122 13.74 -12.18 7.11
C ARG A 122 13.89 -11.19 8.26
N HIS A 123 14.89 -11.36 9.08
CA HIS A 123 15.07 -10.63 10.34
C HIS A 123 16.43 -9.96 10.49
N ASN A 124 17.30 -10.04 9.47
CA ASN A 124 18.65 -9.46 9.45
C ASN A 124 19.55 -10.03 10.57
N PHE A 125 19.42 -11.33 10.84
CA PHE A 125 20.35 -12.00 11.75
C PHE A 125 21.74 -12.07 11.12
N ALA A 126 22.78 -11.98 11.94
CA ALA A 126 24.13 -12.27 11.49
C ALA A 126 24.24 -13.74 11.07
N MET A 127 24.97 -14.00 10.00
CA MET A 127 25.35 -15.36 9.67
C MET A 127 26.47 -15.83 10.61
N GLN A 128 26.60 -17.15 10.76
CA GLN A 128 27.72 -17.75 11.45
C GLN A 128 28.95 -17.76 10.54
N ASP A 129 30.10 -18.12 11.11
CA ASP A 129 31.36 -18.14 10.36
C ASP A 129 31.28 -18.98 9.09
N ALA A 130 31.87 -18.46 8.01
CA ALA A 130 31.95 -19.16 6.74
C ALA A 130 33.04 -20.25 6.74
N THR A 131 34.04 -20.12 7.63
CA THR A 131 35.23 -21.00 7.76
C THR A 131 35.45 -21.34 9.24
N HIS A 132 36.68 -21.57 9.67
CA HIS A 132 37.06 -21.88 11.05
C HIS A 132 36.36 -23.13 11.63
N GLY A 133 36.22 -24.18 10.80
CA GLY A 133 35.62 -25.45 11.22
C GLY A 133 34.11 -25.47 11.31
N ASN A 134 33.41 -24.39 10.93
CA ASN A 134 31.97 -24.38 10.89
C ASN A 134 31.47 -25.30 9.77
N SER A 135 30.61 -26.27 10.12
CA SER A 135 30.03 -27.24 9.20
C SER A 135 28.49 -27.11 9.21
N LEU A 136 27.86 -26.97 8.03
CA LEU A 136 26.42 -26.99 7.79
C LEU A 136 25.58 -25.90 8.47
N ALA A 137 26.13 -25.13 9.43
CA ALA A 137 25.39 -24.20 10.27
C ALA A 137 25.52 -22.72 9.86
N HIS A 138 26.07 -22.42 8.66
CA HIS A 138 26.41 -21.05 8.22
C HIS A 138 25.23 -20.07 8.27
N ARG A 139 24.02 -20.53 8.02
CA ARG A 139 22.80 -19.69 7.93
C ARG A 139 21.71 -20.10 8.93
N ALA A 140 22.08 -20.86 9.95
CA ALA A 140 21.18 -21.25 11.04
C ALA A 140 20.82 -20.06 11.93
N HIS A 141 19.68 -20.13 12.61
CA HIS A 141 19.20 -19.04 13.46
C HIS A 141 19.84 -19.02 14.86
N GLY A 142 20.70 -19.99 15.19
CA GLY A 142 21.34 -20.09 16.50
C GLY A 142 20.37 -20.52 17.60
N SER A 143 20.66 -20.15 18.83
CA SER A 143 19.81 -20.49 19.97
C SER A 143 18.42 -19.87 19.87
N ILE A 144 17.40 -20.66 20.17
CA ILE A 144 16.00 -20.25 20.18
C ILE A 144 15.45 -20.01 21.59
N GLY A 145 16.21 -20.35 22.62
CA GLY A 145 15.84 -20.20 24.04
C GLY A 145 16.84 -20.80 24.98
N GLN A 146 16.47 -20.87 26.23
CA GLN A 146 17.23 -21.46 27.35
C GLN A 146 16.83 -22.93 27.53
N CYS A 147 17.46 -23.61 28.51
CA CYS A 147 17.26 -25.02 28.82
C CYS A 147 15.96 -25.25 29.63
N GLN A 148 16.09 -25.77 30.86
CA GLN A 148 14.98 -26.17 31.72
C GLN A 148 14.03 -25.02 32.09
N THR A 149 14.57 -23.85 32.39
CA THR A 149 13.81 -22.62 32.68
C THR A 149 14.03 -21.60 31.57
N PRO A 150 13.00 -21.21 30.81
CA PRO A 150 11.55 -21.42 30.97
C PRO A 150 10.98 -22.70 30.32
N GLY A 151 11.81 -23.61 29.77
CA GLY A 151 11.38 -24.86 29.15
C GLY A 151 10.52 -24.69 27.89
N ARG A 152 10.48 -23.50 27.32
CA ARG A 152 9.70 -23.16 26.13
C ARG A 152 10.35 -22.05 25.31
N VAL A 153 9.94 -21.95 24.03
CA VAL A 153 10.29 -20.81 23.19
C VAL A 153 9.28 -19.70 23.43
N TRP A 154 9.75 -18.47 23.65
CA TRP A 154 8.88 -17.33 23.88
C TRP A 154 8.07 -16.96 22.63
N LYS A 155 6.83 -16.51 22.83
CA LYS A 155 5.99 -15.98 21.74
C LYS A 155 6.71 -14.79 21.09
N GLY A 156 6.59 -14.68 19.74
CA GLY A 156 7.25 -13.61 18.99
C GLY A 156 8.74 -13.86 18.70
N LYS A 157 9.32 -14.99 19.08
CA LYS A 157 10.69 -15.34 18.70
C LYS A 157 10.84 -15.31 17.17
N LYS A 158 11.79 -14.53 16.69
CA LYS A 158 12.09 -14.39 15.25
C LYS A 158 12.63 -15.69 14.69
N MET A 159 11.91 -16.29 13.74
CA MET A 159 12.26 -17.55 13.08
C MET A 159 12.08 -17.42 11.57
N SER A 160 12.59 -18.38 10.81
CA SER A 160 12.34 -18.50 9.37
C SER A 160 10.84 -18.65 9.09
N GLY A 161 10.42 -18.25 7.91
CA GLY A 161 9.03 -18.36 7.49
C GLY A 161 8.71 -17.52 6.26
N HIS A 162 7.44 -17.42 5.94
CA HIS A 162 6.96 -16.63 4.80
C HIS A 162 7.36 -15.16 4.94
N MET A 163 7.82 -14.56 3.84
CA MET A 163 8.24 -13.16 3.77
C MET A 163 7.64 -12.50 2.54
N GLY A 164 7.16 -11.27 2.72
CA GLY A 164 6.50 -10.50 1.66
C GLY A 164 5.07 -10.98 1.37
N HIS A 165 4.47 -10.50 0.26
CA HIS A 165 3.07 -10.70 -0.10
C HIS A 165 2.11 -10.33 1.04
N GLU A 166 2.45 -9.27 1.74
CA GLU A 166 1.70 -8.72 2.87
C GLU A 166 1.42 -7.24 2.64
N ARG A 167 0.35 -6.71 3.23
CA ARG A 167 0.05 -5.29 3.16
C ARG A 167 1.10 -4.51 3.94
N LYS A 168 1.76 -3.57 3.25
CA LYS A 168 2.72 -2.62 3.82
C LYS A 168 2.30 -1.20 3.49
N THR A 169 2.46 -0.32 4.46
CA THR A 169 2.26 1.12 4.29
C THR A 169 3.60 1.82 4.46
N ILE A 170 3.94 2.67 3.51
CA ILE A 170 5.04 3.62 3.65
C ILE A 170 4.40 4.96 3.94
N GLN A 171 4.76 5.51 5.10
CA GLN A 171 4.21 6.76 5.61
C GLN A 171 5.04 7.96 5.19
N SER A 172 4.38 9.14 5.12
CA SER A 172 5.01 10.45 4.93
C SER A 172 5.92 10.51 3.70
N LEU A 173 5.39 10.10 2.55
CA LEU A 173 6.06 10.30 1.25
C LEU A 173 5.65 11.63 0.66
N GLU A 174 6.60 12.43 0.22
CA GLU A 174 6.37 13.72 -0.42
C GLU A 174 5.79 13.56 -1.82
N LEU A 175 4.71 14.28 -2.12
CA LEU A 175 4.14 14.35 -3.45
C LEU A 175 4.87 15.41 -4.27
N MET A 176 5.70 14.97 -5.21
CA MET A 176 6.55 15.86 -6.04
C MET A 176 5.78 16.51 -7.19
N GLY A 177 4.67 15.92 -7.62
CA GLY A 177 3.88 16.44 -8.72
C GLY A 177 2.65 15.60 -9.01
N ALA A 178 1.70 16.22 -9.71
CA ALA A 178 0.49 15.59 -10.21
C ALA A 178 0.22 16.05 -11.63
N ASP A 179 -0.03 15.10 -12.53
CA ASP A 179 -0.47 15.38 -13.90
C ASP A 179 -1.95 15.01 -14.00
N THR A 180 -2.81 16.03 -14.01
CA THR A 180 -4.27 15.87 -14.03
C THR A 180 -4.77 15.39 -15.38
N GLN A 181 -4.10 15.75 -16.48
CA GLN A 181 -4.50 15.32 -17.83
C GLN A 181 -4.29 13.82 -18.03
N LYS A 182 -3.15 13.30 -17.52
CA LYS A 182 -2.80 11.88 -17.59
C LYS A 182 -3.22 11.08 -16.36
N ASN A 183 -3.77 11.74 -15.34
CA ASN A 183 -4.10 11.15 -14.04
C ASN A 183 -2.91 10.39 -13.43
N LEU A 184 -1.75 11.06 -13.36
CA LEU A 184 -0.52 10.52 -12.77
C LEU A 184 -0.15 11.28 -11.49
N LEU A 185 0.32 10.54 -10.49
CA LEU A 185 0.94 11.09 -9.29
C LEU A 185 2.41 10.69 -9.26
N TYR A 186 3.28 11.64 -8.92
CA TYR A 186 4.72 11.45 -8.77
C TYR A 186 5.08 11.52 -7.28
N VAL A 187 5.31 10.36 -6.67
CA VAL A 187 5.62 10.25 -5.25
C VAL A 187 7.11 9.99 -5.07
N LYS A 188 7.77 10.77 -4.21
CA LYS A 188 9.19 10.65 -3.91
C LYS A 188 9.55 9.31 -3.31
N GLY A 189 10.53 8.63 -3.89
CA GLY A 189 11.04 7.36 -3.39
C GLY A 189 10.28 6.13 -3.87
N ALA A 190 10.40 5.04 -3.12
CA ALA A 190 9.85 3.73 -3.46
C ALA A 190 8.49 3.49 -2.78
N VAL A 191 7.62 2.74 -3.44
CA VAL A 191 6.33 2.28 -2.90
C VAL A 191 6.22 0.76 -2.95
N PRO A 192 5.38 0.12 -2.12
CA PRO A 192 5.25 -1.32 -2.07
C PRO A 192 4.78 -1.93 -3.40
N GLY A 193 5.09 -3.19 -3.62
CA GLY A 193 4.58 -3.98 -4.73
C GLY A 193 5.42 -3.91 -6.02
N PHE A 194 4.97 -4.65 -7.02
CA PHE A 194 5.55 -4.71 -8.36
C PHE A 194 4.88 -3.70 -9.29
N ASN A 195 5.46 -3.46 -10.47
CA ASN A 195 4.84 -2.61 -11.49
C ASN A 195 3.52 -3.25 -11.94
N GLY A 196 2.43 -2.49 -11.87
CA GLY A 196 1.09 -2.99 -12.10
C GLY A 196 0.30 -3.32 -10.81
N SER A 197 0.93 -3.31 -9.62
CA SER A 197 0.23 -3.52 -8.35
C SER A 197 -0.70 -2.35 -8.01
N ILE A 198 -1.77 -2.67 -7.31
CA ILE A 198 -2.74 -1.68 -6.82
C ILE A 198 -2.20 -1.07 -5.52
N LEU A 199 -2.32 0.24 -5.43
CA LEU A 199 -1.90 1.05 -4.29
C LEU A 199 -3.08 1.87 -3.77
N LYS A 200 -3.19 1.98 -2.45
CA LYS A 200 -4.10 2.88 -1.77
C LYS A 200 -3.28 4.07 -1.28
N ILE A 201 -3.64 5.27 -1.71
CA ILE A 201 -2.96 6.53 -1.39
C ILE A 201 -3.90 7.33 -0.50
N THR A 202 -3.42 7.77 0.64
CA THR A 202 -4.17 8.62 1.58
C THR A 202 -3.31 9.81 1.99
N PRO A 203 -3.89 10.93 2.39
CA PRO A 203 -3.13 11.97 3.06
C PRO A 203 -2.37 11.38 4.25
N ALA A 204 -1.18 11.87 4.52
CA ALA A 204 -0.38 11.38 5.62
C ALA A 204 -1.05 11.69 6.97
N VAL A 205 -1.10 10.70 7.86
CA VAL A 205 -1.60 10.88 9.23
C VAL A 205 -0.61 11.70 10.05
N LYS A 206 0.68 11.51 9.79
CA LYS A 206 1.77 12.28 10.39
C LYS A 206 2.15 13.41 9.43
N GLN A 207 1.59 14.57 9.64
CA GLN A 207 2.04 15.80 8.98
C GLN A 207 3.16 16.37 9.83
N SER A 208 4.35 16.49 9.25
CA SER A 208 5.47 17.24 9.83
C SER A 208 5.33 18.72 9.49
#